data_08bcf4081ab433d203083fc1e0dbf161
#
_entry.id   08bcf4081ab433d203083fc1e0dbf161
#
_cell.length_a   1.000
_cell.length_b   1.000
_cell.length_c   1.000
_cell.angle_alpha   90.00
_cell.angle_beta   90.00
_cell.angle_gamma   90.00
#
_symmetry.space_group_name_H-M   'P 1'
#
loop_
_entity.id
_entity.type
_entity.pdbx_description
1 polymer ?
#
loop_
_entity_poly.entity_id
_entity_poly.type
_entity_poly.pdbx_seq_one_letter_code
_entity_poly.pdbx_strand_id
1 'polypeptide(L)'
;MHIERKTLRNVFLGVAACIFLYWLLHETDRVRAVYQFFKNIFSPFVIGAGIAFVLNVPMRGIEGMLKGIKNRSLRRVAAVLLTFAFIGLVLFLVFQLLLPQVSETVQNLISRLPAFFNSVVEKANELLNENPELLDWLKANTELEKLDWSSIVQKVVTIVGNSITAILSGAFSAIGSLSTGIFNAVISLVFGLYCLFRKEILARQARRLAYAFLPERICDESIRILRLTNVTFSNFISGQCLEALILGCLFAISMLIFQMPYIPLVSVLVAVTALVPIVGAFVGCILGAFFILVDNPIQAVWFVVMFLVIQQFEGNVIYPRVVGKSVGLPGMWVLLAVTLGGELMGIAGMLIMIPLVSVLYTLLREITKSRLEKRDIDRDKLQDHPPELRSRLQQTRERVKERNKEQGKPAAEEETENSESEA
;
A
#
# COMPACT_ATOMS: atom_id res chain seq x y z
N MET A 1 60.36 -5.08 -22.17
CA MET A 1 59.22 -5.24 -21.26
C MET A 1 57.98 -5.30 -22.13
N HIS A 2 57.52 -6.52 -22.50
CA HIS A 2 56.33 -6.70 -23.34
C HIS A 2 55.10 -6.64 -22.43
N ILE A 3 54.45 -5.47 -22.41
CA ILE A 3 53.14 -5.35 -21.73
C ILE A 3 52.10 -6.10 -22.58
N GLU A 4 51.52 -7.16 -22.02
CA GLU A 4 50.46 -7.91 -22.71
C GLU A 4 49.29 -7.00 -23.09
N ARG A 5 48.81 -7.11 -24.33
CA ARG A 5 47.67 -6.30 -24.84
C ARG A 5 46.43 -6.38 -23.94
N LYS A 6 46.26 -7.47 -23.18
CA LYS A 6 45.19 -7.62 -22.18
C LYS A 6 45.37 -6.68 -20.99
N THR A 7 46.59 -6.56 -20.49
CA THR A 7 46.91 -5.68 -19.35
C THR A 7 46.73 -4.20 -19.75
N LEU A 8 47.20 -3.82 -20.95
CA LEU A 8 47.02 -2.46 -21.47
C LEU A 8 45.53 -2.10 -21.63
N ARG A 9 44.71 -3.03 -22.13
CA ARG A 9 43.26 -2.85 -22.26
C ARG A 9 42.59 -2.70 -20.90
N ASN A 10 42.95 -3.49 -19.90
CA ASN A 10 42.37 -3.41 -18.55
C ASN A 10 42.78 -2.11 -17.83
N VAL A 11 44.00 -1.66 -18.00
CA VAL A 11 44.44 -0.36 -17.47
C VAL A 11 43.72 0.79 -18.16
N PHE A 12 43.57 0.74 -19.48
CA PHE A 12 42.83 1.76 -20.24
C PHE A 12 41.34 1.78 -19.80
N LEU A 13 40.69 0.61 -19.62
CA LEU A 13 39.35 0.52 -19.11
C LEU A 13 39.24 1.05 -17.69
N GLY A 14 40.22 0.78 -16.83
CA GLY A 14 40.26 1.32 -15.45
C GLY A 14 40.35 2.83 -15.41
N VAL A 15 41.29 3.40 -16.21
CA VAL A 15 41.45 4.86 -16.32
C VAL A 15 40.17 5.51 -16.91
N ALA A 16 39.62 4.93 -17.97
CA ALA A 16 38.38 5.42 -18.57
C ALA A 16 37.20 5.37 -17.58
N ALA A 17 37.12 4.31 -16.78
CA ALA A 17 36.11 4.18 -15.70
C ALA A 17 36.29 5.24 -14.61
N CYS A 18 37.55 5.52 -14.19
CA CYS A 18 37.83 6.56 -13.21
C CYS A 18 37.52 7.97 -13.75
N ILE A 19 37.82 8.26 -15.02
CA ILE A 19 37.49 9.54 -15.67
C ILE A 19 35.99 9.68 -15.78
N PHE A 20 35.27 8.61 -16.17
CA PHE A 20 33.81 8.59 -16.26
C PHE A 20 33.15 8.79 -14.89
N LEU A 21 33.69 8.17 -13.85
CA LEU A 21 33.20 8.29 -12.48
C LEU A 21 33.45 9.69 -11.92
N TYR A 22 34.64 10.26 -12.19
CA TYR A 22 34.98 11.66 -11.86
C TYR A 22 34.03 12.64 -12.55
N TRP A 23 33.77 12.45 -13.85
CA TRP A 23 32.84 13.27 -14.63
C TRP A 23 31.41 13.15 -14.09
N LEU A 24 30.97 11.94 -13.76
CA LEU A 24 29.64 11.66 -13.20
C LEU A 24 29.42 12.35 -11.84
N LEU A 25 30.47 12.42 -11.02
CA LEU A 25 30.43 13.06 -9.71
C LEU A 25 30.57 14.59 -9.78
N HIS A 26 31.31 15.10 -10.77
CA HIS A 26 31.58 16.53 -10.89
C HIS A 26 30.47 17.28 -11.67
N GLU A 27 29.85 16.67 -12.66
CA GLU A 27 28.83 17.26 -13.54
C GLU A 27 27.41 16.77 -13.14
N THR A 28 27.08 16.88 -11.85
CA THR A 28 25.79 16.41 -11.31
C THR A 28 24.58 17.01 -12.01
N ASP A 29 24.65 18.26 -12.44
CA ASP A 29 23.54 18.95 -13.11
C ASP A 29 23.27 18.40 -14.52
N ARG A 30 24.32 18.08 -15.27
CA ARG A 30 24.19 17.43 -16.59
C ARG A 30 23.65 16.00 -16.46
N VAL A 31 24.15 15.25 -15.48
CA VAL A 31 23.66 13.90 -15.18
C VAL A 31 22.20 13.95 -14.78
N ARG A 32 21.82 14.92 -13.95
CA ARG A 32 20.43 15.15 -13.56
C ARG A 32 19.54 15.51 -14.77
N ALA A 33 20.03 16.37 -15.67
CA ALA A 33 19.31 16.74 -16.88
C ALA A 33 19.09 15.53 -17.81
N VAL A 34 20.11 14.69 -18.02
CA VAL A 34 20.00 13.44 -18.80
C VAL A 34 19.04 12.47 -18.12
N TYR A 35 19.13 12.28 -16.80
CA TYR A 35 18.18 11.45 -16.06
C TYR A 35 16.75 11.96 -16.19
N GLN A 36 16.52 13.27 -16.04
CA GLN A 36 15.19 13.87 -16.19
C GLN A 36 14.65 13.70 -17.60
N PHE A 37 15.49 13.86 -18.62
CA PHE A 37 15.12 13.63 -20.01
C PHE A 37 14.61 12.19 -20.23
N PHE A 38 15.37 11.20 -19.81
CA PHE A 38 14.95 9.79 -19.90
C PHE A 38 13.71 9.51 -19.04
N LYS A 39 13.67 10.02 -17.81
CA LYS A 39 12.50 9.88 -16.94
C LYS A 39 11.24 10.42 -17.59
N ASN A 40 11.30 11.61 -18.22
CA ASN A 40 10.12 12.22 -18.85
C ASN A 40 9.66 11.42 -20.07
N ILE A 41 10.58 10.90 -20.88
CA ILE A 41 10.25 10.07 -22.03
C ILE A 41 9.63 8.73 -21.61
N PHE A 42 10.21 8.05 -20.61
CA PHE A 42 9.75 6.72 -20.22
C PHE A 42 8.57 6.75 -19.24
N SER A 43 8.37 7.85 -18.51
CA SER A 43 7.30 8.00 -17.51
C SER A 43 5.91 7.60 -18.03
N PRO A 44 5.41 8.07 -19.20
CA PRO A 44 4.10 7.69 -19.70
C PRO A 44 3.96 6.17 -19.93
N PHE A 45 5.03 5.53 -20.40
CA PHE A 45 5.02 4.09 -20.66
C PHE A 45 5.03 3.28 -19.35
N VAL A 46 5.81 3.71 -18.35
CA VAL A 46 5.82 3.07 -17.03
C VAL A 46 4.45 3.22 -16.34
N ILE A 47 3.88 4.43 -16.39
CA ILE A 47 2.53 4.69 -15.85
C ILE A 47 1.49 3.86 -16.59
N GLY A 48 1.54 3.83 -17.92
CA GLY A 48 0.64 3.03 -18.75
C GLY A 48 0.73 1.52 -18.47
N ALA A 49 1.95 1.01 -18.27
CA ALA A 49 2.15 -0.38 -17.85
C ALA A 49 1.56 -0.65 -16.44
N GLY A 50 1.74 0.28 -15.51
CA GLY A 50 1.13 0.22 -14.17
C GLY A 50 -0.39 0.21 -14.24
N ILE A 51 -0.99 1.12 -15.01
CA ILE A 51 -2.45 1.16 -15.26
C ILE A 51 -2.93 -0.16 -15.86
N ALA A 52 -2.25 -0.68 -16.88
CA ALA A 52 -2.59 -1.97 -17.49
C ALA A 52 -2.52 -3.11 -16.49
N PHE A 53 -1.54 -3.08 -15.59
CA PHE A 53 -1.38 -4.09 -14.55
C PHE A 53 -2.56 -4.06 -13.56
N VAL A 54 -2.91 -2.89 -13.05
CA VAL A 54 -4.04 -2.70 -12.13
C VAL A 54 -5.35 -3.10 -12.79
N LEU A 55 -5.62 -2.61 -14.00
CA LEU A 55 -6.82 -2.92 -14.78
C LEU A 55 -6.93 -4.40 -15.16
N ASN A 56 -5.81 -5.10 -15.27
CA ASN A 56 -5.81 -6.54 -15.58
C ASN A 56 -6.41 -7.40 -14.45
N VAL A 57 -6.47 -6.88 -13.21
CA VAL A 57 -7.05 -7.58 -12.07
C VAL A 57 -8.58 -7.73 -12.24
N PRO A 58 -9.39 -6.65 -12.30
CA PRO A 58 -10.82 -6.77 -12.54
C PRO A 58 -11.14 -7.37 -13.92
N MET A 59 -10.32 -7.07 -14.93
CA MET A 59 -10.47 -7.63 -16.27
C MET A 59 -10.43 -9.16 -16.30
N ARG A 60 -9.56 -9.81 -15.51
CA ARG A 60 -9.51 -11.28 -15.40
C ARG A 60 -10.80 -11.84 -14.82
N GLY A 61 -11.37 -11.18 -13.82
CA GLY A 61 -12.67 -11.55 -13.25
C GLY A 61 -13.78 -11.50 -14.31
N ILE A 62 -13.87 -10.37 -15.02
CA ILE A 62 -14.85 -10.15 -16.09
C ILE A 62 -14.64 -11.11 -17.27
N GLU A 63 -13.38 -11.33 -17.70
CA GLU A 63 -13.05 -12.30 -18.75
C GLU A 63 -13.46 -13.73 -18.35
N GLY A 64 -13.37 -14.05 -17.04
CA GLY A 64 -13.85 -15.31 -16.47
C GLY A 64 -15.36 -15.47 -16.53
N MET A 65 -16.14 -14.38 -16.36
CA MET A 65 -17.60 -14.39 -16.50
C MET A 65 -18.04 -14.54 -17.97
N LEU A 66 -17.24 -14.01 -18.90
CA LEU A 66 -17.52 -14.04 -20.36
C LEU A 66 -17.06 -15.34 -21.05
N LYS A 67 -16.85 -16.44 -20.32
CA LYS A 67 -16.44 -17.73 -20.91
C LYS A 67 -17.40 -18.29 -21.97
N GLY A 68 -18.66 -17.86 -21.97
CA GLY A 68 -19.64 -18.23 -22.99
C GLY A 68 -19.32 -17.71 -24.42
N ILE A 69 -18.48 -16.68 -24.56
CA ILE A 69 -18.08 -16.14 -25.85
C ILE A 69 -16.94 -17.02 -26.42
N LYS A 70 -17.22 -17.79 -27.45
CA LYS A 70 -16.27 -18.71 -28.11
C LYS A 70 -15.09 -17.99 -28.76
N ASN A 71 -15.30 -16.80 -29.33
CA ASN A 71 -14.25 -16.01 -29.98
C ASN A 71 -13.39 -15.29 -28.93
N ARG A 72 -12.11 -15.73 -28.78
CA ARG A 72 -11.17 -15.21 -27.81
C ARG A 72 -10.88 -13.72 -27.98
N SER A 73 -10.80 -13.22 -29.20
CA SER A 73 -10.55 -11.80 -29.48
C SER A 73 -11.74 -10.95 -29.05
N LEU A 74 -12.97 -11.38 -29.41
CA LEU A 74 -14.20 -10.68 -29.04
C LEU A 74 -14.41 -10.68 -27.53
N ARG A 75 -14.19 -11.81 -26.87
CA ARG A 75 -14.26 -11.92 -25.40
C ARG A 75 -13.31 -10.94 -24.72
N ARG A 76 -12.09 -10.78 -25.26
CA ARG A 76 -11.09 -9.88 -24.71
C ARG A 76 -11.44 -8.41 -24.89
N VAL A 77 -11.91 -8.03 -26.08
CA VAL A 77 -12.39 -6.66 -26.35
C VAL A 77 -13.56 -6.33 -25.43
N ALA A 78 -14.54 -7.24 -25.32
CA ALA A 78 -15.67 -7.07 -24.40
C ALA A 78 -15.22 -6.96 -22.94
N ALA A 79 -14.28 -7.79 -22.48
CA ALA A 79 -13.76 -7.73 -21.11
C ALA A 79 -13.05 -6.40 -20.83
N VAL A 80 -12.25 -5.86 -21.77
CA VAL A 80 -11.60 -4.56 -21.61
C VAL A 80 -12.64 -3.45 -21.56
N LEU A 81 -13.60 -3.41 -22.49
CA LEU A 81 -14.65 -2.39 -22.51
C LEU A 81 -15.50 -2.41 -21.24
N LEU A 82 -15.92 -3.60 -20.79
CA LEU A 82 -16.67 -3.77 -19.54
C LEU A 82 -15.85 -3.36 -18.32
N THR A 83 -14.54 -3.62 -18.30
CA THR A 83 -13.65 -3.19 -17.22
C THR A 83 -13.59 -1.67 -17.15
N PHE A 84 -13.40 -1.00 -18.29
CA PHE A 84 -13.41 0.47 -18.33
C PHE A 84 -14.78 1.05 -17.97
N ALA A 85 -15.86 0.46 -18.49
CA ALA A 85 -17.22 0.86 -18.12
C ALA A 85 -17.49 0.68 -16.63
N PHE A 86 -17.05 -0.43 -16.04
CA PHE A 86 -17.17 -0.70 -14.60
C PHE A 86 -16.40 0.31 -13.75
N ILE A 87 -15.12 0.56 -14.09
CA ILE A 87 -14.29 1.52 -13.35
C ILE A 87 -14.81 2.95 -13.57
N GLY A 88 -15.20 3.29 -14.80
CA GLY A 88 -15.81 4.59 -15.11
C GLY A 88 -17.11 4.80 -14.32
N LEU A 89 -17.95 3.77 -14.21
CA LEU A 89 -19.17 3.82 -13.40
C LEU A 89 -18.85 4.00 -11.90
N VAL A 90 -17.88 3.26 -11.37
CA VAL A 90 -17.47 3.39 -9.96
C VAL A 90 -16.94 4.81 -9.70
N LEU A 91 -16.05 5.32 -10.54
CA LEU A 91 -15.54 6.69 -10.41
C LEU A 91 -16.65 7.71 -10.53
N PHE A 92 -17.55 7.56 -11.51
CA PHE A 92 -18.71 8.44 -11.68
C PHE A 92 -19.60 8.48 -10.44
N LEU A 93 -19.91 7.31 -9.85
CA LEU A 93 -20.68 7.21 -8.62
C LEU A 93 -19.96 7.87 -7.43
N VAL A 94 -18.66 7.61 -7.29
CA VAL A 94 -17.84 8.24 -6.25
C VAL A 94 -17.86 9.77 -6.41
N PHE A 95 -17.62 10.28 -7.62
CA PHE A 95 -17.66 11.72 -7.88
C PHE A 95 -19.05 12.32 -7.66
N GLN A 96 -20.09 11.65 -8.14
CA GLN A 96 -21.48 12.13 -8.00
C GLN A 96 -21.93 12.17 -6.54
N LEU A 97 -21.45 11.24 -5.72
CA LEU A 97 -21.78 11.20 -4.28
C LEU A 97 -20.91 12.17 -3.47
N LEU A 98 -19.60 12.22 -3.75
CA LEU A 98 -18.66 13.02 -2.95
C LEU A 98 -18.71 14.52 -3.28
N LEU A 99 -18.68 14.91 -4.56
CA LEU A 99 -18.52 16.33 -4.93
C LEU A 99 -19.61 17.22 -4.38
N PRO A 100 -20.93 16.94 -4.53
CA PRO A 100 -21.96 17.80 -4.00
C PRO A 100 -21.93 17.82 -2.46
N GLN A 101 -21.75 16.66 -1.82
CA GLN A 101 -21.73 16.58 -0.35
C GLN A 101 -20.50 17.25 0.26
N VAL A 102 -19.32 17.09 -0.35
CA VAL A 102 -18.11 17.79 0.09
C VAL A 102 -18.32 19.31 -0.01
N SER A 103 -18.82 19.81 -1.14
CA SER A 103 -19.05 21.25 -1.33
C SER A 103 -20.04 21.82 -0.30
N GLU A 104 -21.15 21.15 -0.10
CA GLU A 104 -22.17 21.54 0.89
C GLU A 104 -21.64 21.44 2.32
N THR A 105 -20.99 20.32 2.65
CA THR A 105 -20.43 20.09 3.99
C THR A 105 -19.34 21.11 4.31
N VAL A 106 -18.49 21.44 3.35
CA VAL A 106 -17.43 22.46 3.52
C VAL A 106 -18.03 23.84 3.76
N GLN A 107 -19.05 24.23 3.00
CA GLN A 107 -19.72 25.52 3.21
C GLN A 107 -20.40 25.57 4.59
N ASN A 108 -21.09 24.50 4.97
CA ASN A 108 -21.71 24.37 6.30
C ASN A 108 -20.65 24.37 7.41
N LEU A 109 -19.52 23.72 7.18
CA LEU A 109 -18.40 23.71 8.12
C LEU A 109 -17.85 25.13 8.33
N ILE A 110 -17.50 25.83 7.25
CA ILE A 110 -16.95 27.19 7.32
C ILE A 110 -17.92 28.13 8.03
N SER A 111 -19.22 28.00 7.83
CA SER A 111 -20.22 28.83 8.45
C SER A 111 -20.46 28.49 9.94
N ARG A 112 -20.37 27.21 10.33
CA ARG A 112 -20.62 26.76 11.71
C ARG A 112 -19.37 26.74 12.60
N LEU A 113 -18.17 26.69 12.01
CA LEU A 113 -16.91 26.63 12.74
C LEU A 113 -16.75 27.78 13.77
N PRO A 114 -17.04 29.07 13.43
CA PRO A 114 -16.96 30.14 14.39
C PRO A 114 -17.91 29.97 15.57
N ALA A 115 -19.16 29.55 15.32
CA ALA A 115 -20.14 29.29 16.36
C ALA A 115 -19.72 28.13 17.27
N PHE A 116 -19.17 27.07 16.71
CA PHE A 116 -18.64 25.93 17.47
C PHE A 116 -17.49 26.36 18.40
N PHE A 117 -16.50 27.08 17.89
CA PHE A 117 -15.40 27.56 18.73
C PHE A 117 -15.87 28.52 19.82
N ASN A 118 -16.80 29.41 19.51
CA ASN A 118 -17.38 30.28 20.52
C ASN A 118 -18.09 29.50 21.63
N SER A 119 -18.85 28.47 21.28
CA SER A 119 -19.51 27.58 22.27
C SER A 119 -18.50 26.77 23.10
N VAL A 120 -17.40 26.36 22.52
CA VAL A 120 -16.31 25.66 23.25
C VAL A 120 -15.64 26.61 24.23
N VAL A 121 -15.33 27.83 23.81
CA VAL A 121 -14.73 28.85 24.67
C VAL A 121 -15.69 29.24 25.81
N GLU A 122 -16.98 29.41 25.51
CA GLU A 122 -18.02 29.73 26.51
C GLU A 122 -18.14 28.61 27.55
N LYS A 123 -18.24 27.35 27.13
CA LYS A 123 -18.26 26.19 28.04
C LYS A 123 -16.97 26.04 28.84
N ALA A 124 -15.82 26.29 28.21
CA ALA A 124 -14.54 26.25 28.91
C ALA A 124 -14.49 27.33 30.00
N ASN A 125 -14.96 28.56 29.71
CA ASN A 125 -15.06 29.63 30.69
C ASN A 125 -16.07 29.31 31.81
N GLU A 126 -17.19 28.68 31.49
CA GLU A 126 -18.17 28.22 32.47
C GLU A 126 -17.56 27.19 33.44
N LEU A 127 -16.91 26.16 32.90
CA LEU A 127 -16.22 25.13 33.72
C LEU A 127 -15.07 25.71 34.56
N LEU A 128 -14.34 26.70 34.04
CA LEU A 128 -13.25 27.35 34.75
C LEU A 128 -13.79 28.26 35.87
N ASN A 129 -14.93 28.92 35.67
CA ASN A 129 -15.58 29.72 36.70
C ASN A 129 -16.19 28.86 37.83
N GLU A 130 -16.65 27.63 37.50
CA GLU A 130 -17.13 26.66 38.50
C GLU A 130 -16.00 26.04 39.33
N ASN A 131 -14.75 26.08 38.85
CA ASN A 131 -13.58 25.48 39.50
C ASN A 131 -12.45 26.53 39.64
N PRO A 132 -12.50 27.41 40.65
CA PRO A 132 -11.50 28.48 40.79
C PRO A 132 -10.07 27.97 41.02
N GLU A 133 -9.88 26.79 41.63
CA GLU A 133 -8.56 26.20 41.84
C GLU A 133 -7.90 25.80 40.52
N LEU A 134 -8.69 25.30 39.55
CA LEU A 134 -8.22 24.98 38.20
C LEU A 134 -7.85 26.25 37.41
N LEU A 135 -8.61 27.32 37.63
CA LEU A 135 -8.39 28.61 36.99
C LEU A 135 -7.08 29.24 37.47
N ASP A 136 -6.80 29.17 38.77
CA ASP A 136 -5.58 29.70 39.38
C ASP A 136 -4.35 28.85 38.98
N TRP A 137 -4.50 27.53 38.89
CA TRP A 137 -3.45 26.62 38.39
C TRP A 137 -3.12 26.85 36.90
N LEU A 138 -4.14 27.08 36.08
CA LEU A 138 -3.99 27.38 34.64
C LEU A 138 -3.35 28.75 34.44
N LYS A 139 -3.75 29.79 35.21
CA LYS A 139 -3.15 31.12 35.15
C LYS A 139 -1.68 31.10 35.59
N ALA A 140 -1.34 30.25 36.57
CA ALA A 140 0.04 30.13 37.07
C ALA A 140 0.96 29.39 36.14
N ASN A 141 0.44 28.43 35.36
CA ASN A 141 1.25 27.50 34.54
C ASN A 141 1.15 27.68 33.02
N THR A 142 0.24 28.52 32.52
CA THR A 142 0.02 28.67 31.08
C THR A 142 -0.21 30.15 30.69
N GLU A 143 0.39 30.57 29.56
CA GLU A 143 0.17 31.87 28.95
C GLU A 143 -1.21 31.93 28.20
N LEU A 144 -2.20 31.17 28.64
CA LEU A 144 -3.52 31.06 27.99
C LEU A 144 -4.30 32.38 27.98
N GLU A 145 -3.99 33.29 28.91
CA GLU A 145 -4.61 34.63 28.98
C GLU A 145 -4.22 35.52 27.79
N LYS A 146 -3.08 35.20 27.11
CA LYS A 146 -2.61 35.90 25.90
C LYS A 146 -3.09 35.28 24.59
N LEU A 147 -3.79 34.16 24.65
CA LEU A 147 -4.30 33.47 23.47
C LEU A 147 -5.56 34.18 22.97
N ASP A 148 -5.41 34.95 21.90
CA ASP A 148 -6.54 35.50 21.16
C ASP A 148 -7.24 34.36 20.40
N TRP A 149 -8.23 33.75 21.05
CA TRP A 149 -9.03 32.67 20.50
C TRP A 149 -9.68 33.05 19.17
N SER A 150 -10.03 34.32 18.97
CA SER A 150 -10.61 34.79 17.71
C SER A 150 -9.61 34.69 16.55
N SER A 151 -8.35 35.01 16.81
CA SER A 151 -7.28 34.89 15.81
C SER A 151 -6.94 33.42 15.49
N ILE A 152 -7.01 32.55 16.50
CA ILE A 152 -6.79 31.09 16.30
C ILE A 152 -7.93 30.52 15.47
N VAL A 153 -9.18 30.83 15.81
CA VAL A 153 -10.35 30.40 15.03
C VAL A 153 -10.25 30.86 13.58
N GLN A 154 -9.93 32.15 13.35
CA GLN A 154 -9.74 32.67 11.99
C GLN A 154 -8.61 31.98 11.25
N LYS A 155 -7.47 31.69 11.90
CA LYS A 155 -6.37 30.93 11.30
C LYS A 155 -6.79 29.52 10.95
N VAL A 156 -7.49 28.80 11.83
CA VAL A 156 -7.99 27.46 11.58
C VAL A 156 -8.99 27.46 10.42
N VAL A 157 -9.96 28.37 10.42
CA VAL A 157 -10.93 28.53 9.32
C VAL A 157 -10.22 28.82 8.00
N THR A 158 -9.21 29.70 8.02
CA THR A 158 -8.44 30.06 6.83
C THR A 158 -7.58 28.89 6.35
N ILE A 159 -6.92 28.16 7.26
CA ILE A 159 -6.12 26.98 6.91
C ILE A 159 -7.01 25.88 6.34
N VAL A 160 -8.13 25.58 6.98
CA VAL A 160 -9.08 24.55 6.52
C VAL A 160 -9.68 24.95 5.17
N GLY A 161 -10.18 26.20 5.05
CA GLY A 161 -10.74 26.71 3.81
C GLY A 161 -9.72 26.70 2.65
N ASN A 162 -8.50 27.19 2.90
CA ASN A 162 -7.43 27.19 1.91
C ASN A 162 -6.97 25.78 1.55
N SER A 163 -6.88 24.87 2.52
CA SER A 163 -6.47 23.48 2.28
C SER A 163 -7.51 22.74 1.44
N ILE A 164 -8.78 22.92 1.73
CA ILE A 164 -9.88 22.32 0.95
C ILE A 164 -9.94 22.94 -0.45
N THR A 165 -9.83 24.27 -0.55
CA THR A 165 -9.76 24.96 -1.84
C THR A 165 -8.53 24.52 -2.63
N ALA A 166 -7.39 24.32 -1.99
CA ALA A 166 -6.17 23.81 -2.62
C ALA A 166 -6.32 22.35 -3.08
N ILE A 167 -7.00 21.50 -2.31
CA ILE A 167 -7.29 20.10 -2.70
C ILE A 167 -8.26 20.08 -3.89
N LEU A 168 -9.34 20.85 -3.83
CA LEU A 168 -10.31 20.96 -4.91
C LEU A 168 -9.69 21.60 -6.17
N SER A 169 -9.00 22.73 -6.02
CA SER A 169 -8.31 23.39 -7.15
C SER A 169 -7.13 22.54 -7.65
N GLY A 170 -6.44 21.80 -6.78
CA GLY A 170 -5.43 20.83 -7.15
C GLY A 170 -6.01 19.66 -7.94
N ALA A 171 -7.17 19.13 -7.54
CA ALA A 171 -7.91 18.13 -8.32
C ALA A 171 -8.40 18.70 -9.65
N PHE A 172 -8.94 19.94 -9.66
CA PHE A 172 -9.34 20.62 -10.89
C PHE A 172 -8.15 21.10 -11.75
N SER A 173 -7.03 21.53 -11.15
CA SER A 173 -5.84 21.92 -11.90
C SER A 173 -5.03 20.71 -12.38
N ALA A 174 -5.09 19.58 -11.67
CA ALA A 174 -4.62 18.29 -12.24
C ALA A 174 -5.44 17.89 -13.48
N ILE A 175 -6.72 18.26 -13.53
CA ILE A 175 -7.55 18.18 -14.73
C ILE A 175 -7.22 19.34 -15.71
N GLY A 176 -6.85 20.52 -15.23
CA GLY A 176 -6.69 21.76 -16.01
C GLY A 176 -5.27 22.09 -16.51
N SER A 177 -4.20 21.51 -15.92
CA SER A 177 -2.81 21.59 -16.44
C SER A 177 -2.59 20.69 -17.68
N LEU A 178 -3.58 20.71 -18.54
CA LEU A 178 -3.92 19.68 -19.49
C LEU A 178 -3.15 19.73 -20.81
N SER A 179 -2.26 20.69 -21.09
CA SER A 179 -1.62 20.65 -22.40
C SER A 179 -0.49 19.62 -22.48
N THR A 180 0.37 19.51 -21.47
CA THR A 180 1.41 18.45 -21.41
C THR A 180 0.94 17.22 -20.64
N GLY A 181 0.05 17.39 -19.65
CA GLY A 181 -0.50 16.31 -18.85
C GLY A 181 -1.47 15.41 -19.63
N ILE A 182 -2.33 15.97 -20.50
CA ILE A 182 -3.24 15.18 -21.34
C ILE A 182 -2.44 14.31 -22.31
N PHE A 183 -1.44 14.86 -22.98
CA PHE A 183 -0.66 14.10 -23.94
C PHE A 183 -0.02 12.87 -23.27
N ASN A 184 0.62 13.06 -22.10
CA ASN A 184 1.19 11.97 -21.33
C ASN A 184 0.13 11.00 -20.80
N ALA A 185 -1.02 11.49 -20.36
CA ALA A 185 -2.13 10.65 -19.89
C ALA A 185 -2.71 9.82 -21.05
N VAL A 186 -2.92 10.42 -22.22
CA VAL A 186 -3.39 9.72 -23.43
C VAL A 186 -2.39 8.67 -23.88
N ILE A 187 -1.09 9.01 -23.94
CA ILE A 187 -0.04 8.03 -24.27
C ILE A 187 -0.04 6.88 -23.26
N SER A 188 -0.10 7.20 -21.95
CA SER A 188 -0.12 6.18 -20.89
C SER A 188 -1.34 5.27 -21.03
N LEU A 189 -2.51 5.85 -21.28
CA LEU A 189 -3.75 5.10 -21.46
C LEU A 189 -3.72 4.22 -22.70
N VAL A 190 -3.30 4.78 -23.85
CA VAL A 190 -3.18 4.04 -25.11
C VAL A 190 -2.16 2.91 -24.98
N PHE A 191 -1.01 3.19 -24.39
CA PHE A 191 0.01 2.17 -24.12
C PHE A 191 -0.50 1.08 -23.17
N GLY A 192 -1.19 1.49 -22.09
CA GLY A 192 -1.83 0.56 -21.16
C GLY A 192 -2.86 -0.34 -21.82
N LEU A 193 -3.73 0.24 -22.67
CA LEU A 193 -4.67 -0.52 -23.49
C LEU A 193 -3.95 -1.51 -24.42
N TYR A 194 -2.89 -1.04 -25.09
CA TYR A 194 -2.09 -1.90 -25.96
C TYR A 194 -1.47 -3.06 -25.20
N CYS A 195 -0.91 -2.79 -24.02
CA CYS A 195 -0.39 -3.84 -23.12
C CYS A 195 -1.49 -4.84 -22.72
N LEU A 196 -2.69 -4.37 -22.33
CA LEU A 196 -3.83 -5.22 -21.99
C LEU A 196 -4.26 -6.12 -23.15
N PHE A 197 -4.38 -5.56 -24.37
CA PHE A 197 -4.78 -6.32 -25.55
C PHE A 197 -3.71 -7.33 -26.00
N ARG A 198 -2.42 -7.00 -25.86
CA ARG A 198 -1.30 -7.76 -26.39
C ARG A 198 -0.43 -8.44 -25.34
N LYS A 199 -0.86 -8.48 -24.05
CA LYS A 199 -0.06 -9.00 -22.92
C LYS A 199 0.61 -10.37 -23.21
N GLU A 200 -0.09 -11.26 -23.89
CA GLU A 200 0.44 -12.60 -24.18
C GLU A 200 1.49 -12.60 -25.31
N ILE A 201 1.34 -11.71 -26.28
CA ILE A 201 2.31 -11.54 -27.35
C ILE A 201 3.58 -10.92 -26.80
N LEU A 202 3.43 -9.82 -26.01
CA LEU A 202 4.53 -9.15 -25.34
C LEU A 202 5.30 -10.11 -24.40
N ALA A 203 4.58 -10.89 -23.60
CA ALA A 203 5.20 -11.87 -22.72
C ALA A 203 5.96 -12.95 -23.49
N ARG A 204 5.43 -13.41 -24.66
CA ARG A 204 6.14 -14.38 -25.52
C ARG A 204 7.38 -13.77 -26.16
N GLN A 205 7.29 -12.53 -26.64
CA GLN A 205 8.43 -11.83 -27.23
C GLN A 205 9.53 -11.59 -26.19
N ALA A 206 9.17 -11.09 -24.98
CA ALA A 206 10.11 -10.89 -23.90
C ALA A 206 10.79 -12.20 -23.48
N ARG A 207 10.02 -13.30 -23.40
CA ARG A 207 10.58 -14.63 -23.09
C ARG A 207 11.54 -15.09 -24.17
N ARG A 208 11.19 -14.97 -25.46
CA ARG A 208 12.08 -15.34 -26.58
C ARG A 208 13.36 -14.53 -26.56
N LEU A 209 13.26 -13.22 -26.30
CA LEU A 209 14.42 -12.34 -26.18
C LEU A 209 15.32 -12.78 -25.01
N ALA A 210 14.73 -13.06 -23.85
CA ALA A 210 15.48 -13.51 -22.69
C ALA A 210 16.26 -14.82 -22.98
N TYR A 211 15.62 -15.84 -23.54
CA TYR A 211 16.29 -17.09 -23.89
C TYR A 211 17.32 -16.95 -25.02
N ALA A 212 17.22 -15.93 -25.87
CA ALA A 212 18.21 -15.69 -26.92
C ALA A 212 19.54 -15.09 -26.39
N PHE A 213 19.47 -14.31 -25.30
CA PHE A 213 20.64 -13.56 -24.80
C PHE A 213 21.13 -14.01 -23.43
N LEU A 214 20.32 -14.72 -22.65
CA LEU A 214 20.66 -15.14 -21.29
C LEU A 214 20.76 -16.67 -21.21
N PRO A 215 21.62 -17.20 -20.31
CA PRO A 215 21.66 -18.63 -20.00
C PRO A 215 20.31 -19.16 -19.52
N GLU A 216 19.95 -20.37 -19.90
CA GLU A 216 18.65 -21.00 -19.59
C GLU A 216 18.29 -20.95 -18.10
N ARG A 217 19.24 -21.27 -17.21
CA ARG A 217 19.04 -21.20 -15.75
C ARG A 217 18.62 -19.81 -15.25
N ILE A 218 19.23 -18.76 -15.80
CA ILE A 218 18.90 -17.37 -15.44
C ILE A 218 17.52 -17.02 -15.99
N CYS A 219 17.18 -17.47 -17.19
CA CYS A 219 15.86 -17.27 -17.79
C CYS A 219 14.75 -17.89 -16.96
N ASP A 220 14.92 -19.16 -16.60
CA ASP A 220 13.92 -19.92 -15.83
C ASP A 220 13.68 -19.28 -14.47
N GLU A 221 14.76 -18.91 -13.78
CA GLU A 221 14.68 -18.23 -12.48
C GLU A 221 14.02 -16.85 -12.61
N SER A 222 14.38 -16.06 -13.62
CA SER A 222 13.77 -14.77 -13.89
C SER A 222 12.27 -14.90 -14.18
N ILE A 223 11.86 -15.88 -14.97
CA ILE A 223 10.45 -16.15 -15.28
C ILE A 223 9.70 -16.60 -14.02
N ARG A 224 10.32 -17.40 -13.15
CA ARG A 224 9.77 -17.80 -11.86
C ARG A 224 9.51 -16.57 -10.97
N ILE A 225 10.52 -15.70 -10.82
CA ILE A 225 10.41 -14.47 -10.03
C ILE A 225 9.33 -13.55 -10.60
N LEU A 226 9.29 -13.31 -11.91
CA LEU A 226 8.27 -12.48 -12.55
C LEU A 226 6.85 -13.06 -12.37
N ARG A 227 6.70 -14.38 -12.38
CA ARG A 227 5.42 -15.04 -12.11
C ARG A 227 4.99 -14.84 -10.66
N LEU A 228 5.92 -15.05 -9.70
CA LEU A 228 5.69 -14.78 -8.28
C LEU A 228 5.26 -13.33 -8.07
N THR A 229 6.02 -12.37 -8.62
CA THR A 229 5.70 -10.94 -8.55
C THR A 229 4.30 -10.65 -9.08
N ASN A 230 3.97 -11.15 -10.28
CA ASN A 230 2.65 -10.92 -10.88
C ASN A 230 1.50 -11.49 -10.03
N VAL A 231 1.69 -12.67 -9.43
CA VAL A 231 0.67 -13.29 -8.54
C VAL A 231 0.53 -12.47 -7.26
N THR A 232 1.65 -12.15 -6.59
CA THR A 232 1.65 -11.39 -5.33
C THR A 232 1.00 -10.01 -5.51
N PHE A 233 1.40 -9.26 -6.54
CA PHE A 233 0.80 -7.95 -6.83
C PHE A 233 -0.69 -8.04 -7.18
N SER A 234 -1.08 -9.00 -8.02
CA SER A 234 -2.47 -9.19 -8.41
C SER A 234 -3.36 -9.53 -7.22
N ASN A 235 -2.89 -10.41 -6.35
CA ASN A 235 -3.61 -10.81 -5.15
C ASN A 235 -3.70 -9.65 -4.14
N PHE A 236 -2.61 -8.89 -3.96
CA PHE A 236 -2.59 -7.71 -3.10
C PHE A 236 -3.60 -6.65 -3.57
N ILE A 237 -3.57 -6.28 -4.85
CA ILE A 237 -4.51 -5.28 -5.39
C ILE A 237 -5.96 -5.76 -5.27
N SER A 238 -6.23 -7.04 -5.58
CA SER A 238 -7.58 -7.60 -5.42
C SER A 238 -8.04 -7.58 -3.97
N GLY A 239 -7.15 -7.96 -3.05
CA GLY A 239 -7.42 -7.95 -1.61
C GLY A 239 -7.70 -6.53 -1.11
N GLN A 240 -6.87 -5.57 -1.49
CA GLN A 240 -7.00 -4.18 -1.07
C GLN A 240 -8.29 -3.51 -1.58
N CYS A 241 -8.65 -3.77 -2.85
CA CYS A 241 -9.93 -3.28 -3.38
C CYS A 241 -11.13 -3.91 -2.66
N LEU A 242 -11.06 -5.21 -2.36
CA LEU A 242 -12.13 -5.91 -1.63
C LEU A 242 -12.24 -5.42 -0.19
N GLU A 243 -11.12 -5.23 0.49
CA GLU A 243 -11.05 -4.66 1.85
C GLU A 243 -11.67 -3.26 1.89
N ALA A 244 -11.28 -2.37 0.98
CA ALA A 244 -11.82 -1.03 0.87
C ALA A 244 -13.35 -1.02 0.69
N LEU A 245 -13.86 -1.92 -0.14
CA LEU A 245 -15.31 -2.08 -0.35
C LEU A 245 -16.00 -2.56 0.94
N ILE A 246 -15.45 -3.58 1.59
CA ILE A 246 -15.99 -4.13 2.84
C ILE A 246 -16.02 -3.06 3.93
N LEU A 247 -14.92 -2.30 4.10
CA LEU A 247 -14.84 -1.22 5.08
C LEU A 247 -15.86 -0.13 4.78
N GLY A 248 -15.96 0.34 3.53
CA GLY A 248 -16.96 1.32 3.14
C GLY A 248 -18.38 0.89 3.46
N CYS A 249 -18.74 -0.34 3.12
CA CYS A 249 -20.04 -0.91 3.46
C CYS A 249 -20.26 -1.05 4.97
N LEU A 250 -19.24 -1.48 5.71
CA LEU A 250 -19.32 -1.65 7.16
C LEU A 250 -19.51 -0.31 7.87
N PHE A 251 -18.78 0.73 7.44
CA PHE A 251 -18.98 2.11 7.94
C PHE A 251 -20.37 2.63 7.58
N ALA A 252 -20.84 2.45 6.34
CA ALA A 252 -22.16 2.88 5.92
C ALA A 252 -23.26 2.25 6.77
N ILE A 253 -23.20 0.94 6.98
CA ILE A 253 -24.18 0.19 7.78
C ILE A 253 -24.12 0.62 9.25
N SER A 254 -22.92 0.72 9.83
CA SER A 254 -22.76 1.10 11.22
C SER A 254 -23.24 2.54 11.49
N MET A 255 -22.87 3.49 10.63
CA MET A 255 -23.32 4.87 10.73
C MET A 255 -24.86 4.99 10.55
N LEU A 256 -25.45 4.15 9.70
CA LEU A 256 -26.90 4.10 9.51
C LEU A 256 -27.61 3.62 10.79
N ILE A 257 -27.09 2.57 11.43
CA ILE A 257 -27.64 2.02 12.69
C ILE A 257 -27.59 3.08 13.80
N PHE A 258 -26.49 3.82 13.91
CA PHE A 258 -26.32 4.89 14.91
C PHE A 258 -26.90 6.23 14.47
N GLN A 259 -27.56 6.32 13.32
CA GLN A 259 -28.19 7.54 12.77
C GLN A 259 -27.21 8.72 12.73
N MET A 260 -25.97 8.48 12.33
CA MET A 260 -24.93 9.51 12.24
C MET A 260 -25.12 10.38 10.99
N PRO A 261 -24.72 11.65 11.01
CA PRO A 261 -24.75 12.50 9.82
C PRO A 261 -23.68 12.08 8.80
N TYR A 262 -23.82 12.57 7.57
CA TYR A 262 -22.83 12.43 6.48
C TYR A 262 -22.48 10.98 6.09
N ILE A 263 -23.41 10.00 6.26
CA ILE A 263 -23.17 8.58 6.00
C ILE A 263 -22.51 8.34 4.64
N PRO A 264 -23.08 8.79 3.49
CA PRO A 264 -22.47 8.51 2.19
C PRO A 264 -21.09 9.12 2.02
N LEU A 265 -20.91 10.35 2.53
CA LEU A 265 -19.64 11.06 2.44
C LEU A 265 -18.54 10.31 3.21
N VAL A 266 -18.78 10.00 4.48
CA VAL A 266 -17.79 9.40 5.37
C VAL A 266 -17.49 7.96 4.95
N SER A 267 -18.51 7.17 4.61
CA SER A 267 -18.31 5.78 4.21
C SER A 267 -17.53 5.64 2.89
N VAL A 268 -17.82 6.50 1.89
CA VAL A 268 -17.06 6.51 0.64
C VAL A 268 -15.66 7.08 0.85
N LEU A 269 -15.51 8.11 1.69
CA LEU A 269 -14.21 8.67 2.05
C LEU A 269 -13.32 7.60 2.71
N VAL A 270 -13.85 6.86 3.70
CA VAL A 270 -13.14 5.76 4.34
C VAL A 270 -12.79 4.66 3.32
N ALA A 271 -13.73 4.27 2.45
CA ALA A 271 -13.46 3.27 1.41
C ALA A 271 -12.33 3.70 0.46
N VAL A 272 -12.33 4.95 0.01
CA VAL A 272 -11.30 5.47 -0.91
C VAL A 272 -9.96 5.59 -0.20
N THR A 273 -9.94 6.13 1.01
CA THR A 273 -8.69 6.28 1.77
C THR A 273 -8.13 4.92 2.21
N ALA A 274 -8.97 3.94 2.55
CA ALA A 274 -8.57 2.57 2.92
C ALA A 274 -7.83 1.84 1.79
N LEU A 275 -7.87 2.32 0.54
CA LEU A 275 -6.98 1.80 -0.50
C LEU A 275 -5.49 1.96 -0.14
N VAL A 276 -5.15 2.90 0.75
CA VAL A 276 -3.81 3.05 1.31
C VAL A 276 -3.75 2.28 2.64
N PRO A 277 -3.04 1.15 2.70
CA PRO A 277 -3.03 0.29 3.90
C PRO A 277 -2.58 1.03 5.16
N ILE A 278 -3.20 0.75 6.27
CA ILE A 278 -2.94 1.30 7.61
C ILE A 278 -3.27 2.80 7.68
N VAL A 279 -2.64 3.63 6.87
CA VAL A 279 -2.77 5.10 6.93
C VAL A 279 -4.16 5.55 6.49
N GLY A 280 -4.73 4.90 5.48
CA GLY A 280 -5.97 5.33 4.84
C GLY A 280 -7.17 5.34 5.77
N ALA A 281 -7.36 4.29 6.54
CA ALA A 281 -8.46 4.19 7.49
C ALA A 281 -8.40 5.31 8.56
N PHE A 282 -7.20 5.62 9.07
CA PHE A 282 -7.01 6.71 10.04
C PHE A 282 -7.28 8.08 9.42
N VAL A 283 -6.85 8.32 8.20
CA VAL A 283 -7.16 9.56 7.47
C VAL A 283 -8.68 9.70 7.28
N GLY A 284 -9.34 8.63 6.86
CA GLY A 284 -10.81 8.59 6.74
C GLY A 284 -11.51 8.85 8.07
N CYS A 285 -10.99 8.30 9.17
CA CYS A 285 -11.50 8.54 10.52
C CYS A 285 -11.35 10.00 10.94
N ILE A 286 -10.16 10.58 10.81
CA ILE A 286 -9.89 11.96 11.20
C ILE A 286 -10.80 12.92 10.45
N LEU A 287 -10.92 12.75 9.13
CA LEU A 287 -11.79 13.60 8.31
C LEU A 287 -13.27 13.36 8.64
N GLY A 288 -13.70 12.11 8.80
CA GLY A 288 -15.08 11.77 9.17
C GLY A 288 -15.46 12.31 10.55
N ALA A 289 -14.59 12.09 11.55
CA ALA A 289 -14.79 12.63 12.89
C ALA A 289 -14.87 14.17 12.89
N PHE A 290 -14.02 14.83 12.09
CA PHE A 290 -14.02 16.26 11.95
C PHE A 290 -15.34 16.80 11.36
N PHE A 291 -15.88 16.17 10.31
CA PHE A 291 -17.17 16.55 9.74
C PHE A 291 -18.31 16.40 10.75
N ILE A 292 -18.33 15.30 11.49
CA ILE A 292 -19.37 15.03 12.49
C ILE A 292 -19.22 15.94 13.70
N LEU A 293 -17.98 16.26 14.12
CA LEU A 293 -17.69 17.10 15.29
C LEU A 293 -18.32 18.49 15.19
N VAL A 294 -18.30 19.09 14.00
CA VAL A 294 -18.84 20.44 13.77
C VAL A 294 -20.37 20.47 13.86
N ASP A 295 -21.01 19.35 13.52
CA ASP A 295 -22.47 19.23 13.61
C ASP A 295 -22.92 18.77 15.00
N ASN A 296 -22.32 17.71 15.54
CA ASN A 296 -22.64 17.17 16.85
C ASN A 296 -21.40 16.55 17.53
N PRO A 297 -20.81 17.23 18.54
CA PRO A 297 -19.63 16.76 19.25
C PRO A 297 -19.79 15.40 19.92
N ILE A 298 -20.97 15.11 20.45
CA ILE A 298 -21.25 13.82 21.12
C ILE A 298 -21.25 12.67 20.10
N GLN A 299 -21.86 12.90 18.94
CA GLN A 299 -21.84 11.90 17.85
C GLN A 299 -20.44 11.68 17.28
N ALA A 300 -19.58 12.72 17.25
CA ALA A 300 -18.18 12.56 16.84
C ALA A 300 -17.41 11.63 17.78
N VAL A 301 -17.63 11.74 19.09
CA VAL A 301 -17.04 10.81 20.08
C VAL A 301 -17.52 9.37 19.82
N TRP A 302 -18.82 9.18 19.62
CA TRP A 302 -19.38 7.86 19.29
C TRP A 302 -18.86 7.32 17.96
N PHE A 303 -18.65 8.19 16.97
CA PHE A 303 -18.03 7.81 15.70
C PHE A 303 -16.60 7.28 15.90
N VAL A 304 -15.78 7.95 16.70
CA VAL A 304 -14.41 7.50 17.01
C VAL A 304 -14.44 6.14 17.75
N VAL A 305 -15.35 5.97 18.72
CA VAL A 305 -15.52 4.68 19.40
C VAL A 305 -15.93 3.59 18.42
N MET A 306 -16.91 3.86 17.56
CA MET A 306 -17.35 2.96 16.51
C MET A 306 -16.20 2.61 15.56
N PHE A 307 -15.41 3.61 15.15
CA PHE A 307 -14.22 3.41 14.30
C PHE A 307 -13.24 2.46 14.96
N LEU A 308 -12.90 2.66 16.24
CA LEU A 308 -11.97 1.78 16.95
C LEU A 308 -12.47 0.34 17.01
N VAL A 309 -13.75 0.12 17.23
CA VAL A 309 -14.37 -1.22 17.22
C VAL A 309 -14.27 -1.86 15.82
N ILE A 310 -14.63 -1.10 14.78
CA ILE A 310 -14.53 -1.56 13.39
C ILE A 310 -13.08 -1.89 13.04
N GLN A 311 -12.14 -1.03 13.43
CA GLN A 311 -10.72 -1.21 13.17
C GLN A 311 -10.16 -2.47 13.86
N GLN A 312 -10.62 -2.74 15.10
CA GLN A 312 -10.25 -3.97 15.80
C GLN A 312 -10.81 -5.22 15.09
N PHE A 313 -12.03 -5.13 14.58
CA PHE A 313 -12.62 -6.22 13.79
C PHE A 313 -11.93 -6.37 12.43
N GLU A 314 -11.60 -5.29 11.78
CA GLU A 314 -10.84 -5.28 10.52
C GLU A 314 -9.49 -5.96 10.70
N GLY A 315 -8.67 -5.51 11.66
CA GLY A 315 -7.33 -6.03 11.86
C GLY A 315 -7.27 -7.50 12.28
N ASN A 316 -8.27 -8.00 13.02
CA ASN A 316 -8.27 -9.38 13.51
C ASN A 316 -9.04 -10.37 12.61
N VAL A 317 -10.02 -9.89 11.84
CA VAL A 317 -10.93 -10.77 11.08
C VAL A 317 -10.85 -10.53 9.58
N ILE A 318 -11.00 -9.28 9.13
CA ILE A 318 -11.11 -8.95 7.71
C ILE A 318 -9.73 -8.99 7.06
N TYR A 319 -8.77 -8.22 7.57
CA TYR A 319 -7.42 -8.10 7.01
C TYR A 319 -6.72 -9.46 6.83
N PRO A 320 -6.66 -10.36 7.84
CA PRO A 320 -6.00 -11.65 7.67
C PRO A 320 -6.65 -12.55 6.63
N ARG A 321 -7.97 -12.44 6.43
CA ARG A 321 -8.71 -13.26 5.46
C ARG A 321 -8.66 -12.72 4.05
N VAL A 322 -8.67 -11.39 3.89
CA VAL A 322 -8.79 -10.72 2.59
C VAL A 322 -7.42 -10.41 2.01
N VAL A 323 -6.54 -9.80 2.79
CA VAL A 323 -5.22 -9.32 2.35
C VAL A 323 -4.10 -10.22 2.87
N GLY A 324 -4.15 -10.64 4.12
CA GLY A 324 -3.05 -11.31 4.83
C GLY A 324 -2.56 -12.58 4.15
N LYS A 325 -3.46 -13.44 3.66
CA LYS A 325 -3.09 -14.66 2.90
C LYS A 325 -2.43 -14.34 1.56
N SER A 326 -2.69 -13.17 1.00
CA SER A 326 -2.22 -12.75 -0.32
C SER A 326 -0.81 -12.17 -0.29
N VAL A 327 -0.41 -11.60 0.84
CA VAL A 327 0.88 -10.90 1.00
C VAL A 327 1.90 -11.75 1.76
N GLY A 328 1.45 -12.57 2.72
CA GLY A 328 2.32 -13.48 3.49
C GLY A 328 3.44 -12.77 4.28
N LEU A 329 3.29 -11.46 4.55
CA LEU A 329 4.25 -10.64 5.28
C LEU A 329 3.83 -10.49 6.75
N PRO A 330 4.76 -10.66 7.71
CA PRO A 330 4.55 -10.18 9.07
C PRO A 330 4.30 -8.67 9.13
N GLY A 331 3.43 -8.21 10.04
CA GLY A 331 3.00 -6.80 10.13
C GLY A 331 4.14 -5.78 10.21
N MET A 332 5.25 -6.12 10.88
CA MET A 332 6.45 -5.27 10.94
C MET A 332 7.02 -4.95 9.54
N TRP A 333 7.06 -5.93 8.64
CA TRP A 333 7.54 -5.72 7.27
C TRP A 333 6.55 -4.91 6.41
N VAL A 334 5.25 -5.02 6.72
CA VAL A 334 4.22 -4.17 6.08
C VAL A 334 4.43 -2.72 6.49
N LEU A 335 4.66 -2.44 7.79
CA LEU A 335 4.94 -1.09 8.29
C LEU A 335 6.21 -0.52 7.62
N LEU A 336 7.29 -1.30 7.56
CA LEU A 336 8.52 -0.91 6.88
C LEU A 336 8.26 -0.57 5.39
N ALA A 337 7.50 -1.42 4.69
CA ALA A 337 7.17 -1.21 3.28
C ALA A 337 6.36 0.08 3.06
N VAL A 338 5.36 0.34 3.91
CA VAL A 338 4.54 1.57 3.85
C VAL A 338 5.40 2.81 4.09
N THR A 339 6.25 2.80 5.12
CA THR A 339 7.12 3.93 5.45
C THR A 339 8.10 4.24 4.32
N LEU A 340 8.84 3.23 3.86
CA LEU A 340 9.78 3.39 2.74
C LEU A 340 9.08 3.80 1.44
N GLY A 341 7.92 3.19 1.17
CA GLY A 341 7.12 3.52 -0.02
C GLY A 341 6.63 4.96 0.01
N GLY A 342 6.17 5.42 1.17
CA GLY A 342 5.70 6.78 1.39
C GLY A 342 6.76 7.83 1.10
N GLU A 343 7.97 7.63 1.60
CA GLU A 343 9.12 8.52 1.38
C GLU A 343 9.58 8.53 -0.09
N LEU A 344 9.57 7.39 -0.76
CA LEU A 344 10.10 7.28 -2.12
C LEU A 344 9.15 7.83 -3.20
N MET A 345 7.86 7.52 -3.12
CA MET A 345 6.89 7.80 -4.18
C MET A 345 5.50 8.20 -3.63
N GLY A 346 5.38 8.57 -2.37
CA GLY A 346 4.11 8.91 -1.73
C GLY A 346 3.13 7.74 -1.72
N ILE A 347 1.85 8.02 -1.92
CA ILE A 347 0.76 7.01 -1.89
C ILE A 347 1.01 5.87 -2.89
N ALA A 348 1.46 6.18 -4.09
CA ALA A 348 1.77 5.16 -5.09
C ALA A 348 2.91 4.23 -4.63
N GLY A 349 3.91 4.79 -3.94
CA GLY A 349 5.00 4.04 -3.35
C GLY A 349 4.53 3.08 -2.26
N MET A 350 3.63 3.51 -1.37
CA MET A 350 3.05 2.65 -0.34
C MET A 350 2.38 1.41 -0.95
N LEU A 351 1.59 1.58 -2.00
CA LEU A 351 0.90 0.49 -2.70
C LEU A 351 1.85 -0.47 -3.44
N ILE A 352 2.96 0.04 -3.98
CA ILE A 352 3.92 -0.75 -4.74
C ILE A 352 4.88 -1.49 -3.81
N MET A 353 5.32 -0.84 -2.72
CA MET A 353 6.36 -1.40 -1.84
C MET A 353 5.89 -2.61 -1.04
N ILE A 354 4.62 -2.67 -0.63
CA ILE A 354 4.11 -3.82 0.12
C ILE A 354 4.28 -5.14 -0.67
N PRO A 355 3.72 -5.28 -1.89
CA PRO A 355 3.92 -6.51 -2.65
C PRO A 355 5.38 -6.70 -3.09
N LEU A 356 6.16 -5.63 -3.30
CA LEU A 356 7.57 -5.73 -3.62
C LEU A 356 8.37 -6.35 -2.47
N VAL A 357 8.17 -5.85 -1.24
CA VAL A 357 8.79 -6.39 -0.03
C VAL A 357 8.32 -7.83 0.22
N SER A 358 7.05 -8.15 -0.08
CA SER A 358 6.51 -9.51 0.01
C SER A 358 7.26 -10.49 -0.91
N VAL A 359 7.47 -10.09 -2.17
CA VAL A 359 8.25 -10.90 -3.12
C VAL A 359 9.69 -11.08 -2.61
N LEU A 360 10.32 -9.99 -2.18
CA LEU A 360 11.70 -10.04 -1.66
C LEU A 360 11.80 -10.95 -0.43
N TYR A 361 10.86 -10.82 0.51
CA TYR A 361 10.79 -11.67 1.70
C TYR A 361 10.63 -13.16 1.35
N THR A 362 9.73 -13.45 0.40
CA THR A 362 9.52 -14.83 -0.09
C THR A 362 10.79 -15.39 -0.71
N LEU A 363 11.46 -14.63 -1.58
CA LEU A 363 12.72 -15.05 -2.20
C LEU A 363 13.83 -15.25 -1.17
N LEU A 364 13.97 -14.34 -0.20
CA LEU A 364 14.95 -14.48 0.88
C LEU A 364 14.67 -15.72 1.72
N ARG A 365 13.40 -15.98 2.05
CA ARG A 365 12.98 -17.19 2.79
C ARG A 365 13.32 -18.47 2.04
N GLU A 366 13.04 -18.53 0.73
CA GLU A 366 13.37 -19.68 -0.11
C GLU A 366 14.88 -19.91 -0.21
N ILE A 367 15.67 -18.83 -0.45
CA ILE A 367 17.14 -18.92 -0.51
C ILE A 367 17.70 -19.38 0.84
N THR A 368 17.20 -18.82 1.94
CA THR A 368 17.63 -19.19 3.29
C THR A 368 17.34 -20.66 3.58
N LYS A 369 16.11 -21.11 3.29
CA LYS A 369 15.72 -22.51 3.45
C LYS A 369 16.63 -23.44 2.65
N SER A 370 16.83 -23.18 1.35
CA SER A 370 17.69 -23.99 0.49
C SER A 370 19.15 -24.01 0.97
N ARG A 371 19.67 -22.91 1.51
CA ARG A 371 21.04 -22.86 2.06
C ARG A 371 21.17 -23.61 3.37
N LEU A 372 20.16 -23.55 4.25
CA LEU A 372 20.14 -24.29 5.50
C LEU A 372 20.08 -25.80 5.26
N GLU A 373 19.25 -26.24 4.33
CA GLU A 373 19.17 -27.64 3.91
C GLU A 373 20.52 -28.15 3.35
N LYS A 374 21.19 -27.34 2.51
CA LYS A 374 22.52 -27.70 1.97
C LYS A 374 23.63 -27.75 3.01
N ARG A 375 23.49 -27.03 4.13
CA ARG A 375 24.47 -26.98 5.23
C ARG A 375 24.19 -27.99 6.31
N ASP A 376 23.11 -28.76 6.21
CA ASP A 376 22.67 -29.76 7.19
C ASP A 376 22.67 -29.22 8.63
N ILE A 377 22.15 -27.98 8.78
CA ILE A 377 22.10 -27.30 10.07
C ILE A 377 20.91 -27.86 10.86
N ASP A 378 21.19 -28.37 12.03
CA ASP A 378 20.19 -28.91 12.95
C ASP A 378 19.12 -27.83 13.27
N ARG A 379 17.84 -28.20 13.10
CA ARG A 379 16.69 -27.32 13.33
C ARG A 379 16.62 -26.77 14.74
N ASP A 380 17.13 -27.50 15.74
CA ASP A 380 17.18 -27.08 17.13
C ASP A 380 18.07 -25.85 17.37
N LYS A 381 19.08 -25.65 16.51
CA LYS A 381 19.93 -24.45 16.55
C LYS A 381 19.21 -23.19 16.05
N LEU A 382 18.11 -23.37 15.35
CA LEU A 382 17.33 -22.27 14.73
C LEU A 382 16.09 -21.88 15.54
N GLN A 383 15.75 -22.67 16.56
CA GLN A 383 14.61 -22.39 17.46
C GLN A 383 15.11 -21.82 18.77
N ASP A 384 14.56 -20.66 19.16
CA ASP A 384 14.80 -20.06 20.49
C ASP A 384 14.00 -20.79 21.55
N HIS A 385 14.47 -21.99 21.93
CA HIS A 385 13.94 -22.67 23.11
C HIS A 385 14.57 -22.11 24.38
N PRO A 386 13.79 -21.88 25.46
CA PRO A 386 14.34 -21.57 26.77
C PRO A 386 15.36 -22.65 27.17
N PRO A 387 16.44 -22.30 27.88
CA PRO A 387 17.51 -23.24 28.21
C PRO A 387 17.01 -24.53 28.86
N GLU A 388 15.97 -24.43 29.68
CA GLU A 388 15.33 -25.58 30.33
C GLU A 388 14.59 -26.53 29.38
N LEU A 389 13.99 -25.99 28.30
CA LEU A 389 13.31 -26.79 27.28
C LEU A 389 14.33 -27.48 26.35
N ARG A 390 15.44 -26.80 26.05
CA ARG A 390 16.56 -27.36 25.24
C ARG A 390 17.16 -28.58 25.94
N SER A 391 17.40 -28.51 27.24
CA SER A 391 17.96 -29.64 27.97
C SER A 391 16.99 -30.83 28.02
N ARG A 392 15.69 -30.59 28.20
CA ARG A 392 14.66 -31.65 28.21
C ARG A 392 14.48 -32.28 26.83
N LEU A 393 14.48 -31.50 25.78
CA LEU A 393 14.37 -31.99 24.39
C LEU A 393 15.60 -32.81 23.97
N GLN A 394 16.81 -32.38 24.37
CA GLN A 394 18.04 -33.13 24.15
C GLN A 394 18.02 -34.49 24.89
N GLN A 395 17.64 -34.50 26.14
CA GLN A 395 17.52 -35.74 26.95
C GLN A 395 16.47 -36.69 26.36
N THR A 396 15.34 -36.15 25.85
CA THR A 396 14.30 -36.96 25.23
C THR A 396 14.77 -37.53 23.90
N ARG A 397 15.48 -36.78 23.07
CA ARG A 397 16.07 -37.27 21.82
C ARG A 397 17.17 -38.32 22.04
N GLU A 398 18.00 -38.14 23.05
CA GLU A 398 19.01 -39.15 23.38
C GLU A 398 18.36 -40.47 23.84
N ARG A 399 17.34 -40.41 24.67
CA ARG A 399 16.55 -41.59 25.09
C ARG A 399 15.85 -42.28 23.92
N VAL A 400 15.31 -41.51 22.94
CA VAL A 400 14.69 -42.07 21.73
C VAL A 400 15.74 -42.70 20.84
N LYS A 401 16.91 -42.08 20.67
CA LYS A 401 18.02 -42.65 19.90
C LYS A 401 18.57 -43.94 20.51
N GLU A 402 18.68 -44.00 21.83
CA GLU A 402 19.08 -45.20 22.55
C GLU A 402 18.05 -46.32 22.40
N ARG A 403 16.77 -45.99 22.54
CA ARG A 403 15.66 -46.92 22.41
C ARG A 403 15.55 -47.48 20.96
N ASN A 404 15.79 -46.63 19.94
CA ASN A 404 15.80 -47.07 18.55
C ASN A 404 17.04 -47.94 18.21
N LYS A 405 18.18 -47.67 18.84
CA LYS A 405 19.35 -48.53 18.74
C LYS A 405 19.12 -49.91 19.38
N GLU A 406 18.43 -49.96 20.53
CA GLU A 406 18.09 -51.24 21.20
C GLU A 406 17.03 -52.04 20.42
N GLN A 407 16.16 -51.38 19.66
CA GLN A 407 15.11 -52.02 18.87
C GLN A 407 15.53 -52.36 17.43
N GLY A 408 16.76 -52.06 16.99
CA GLY A 408 17.30 -52.41 15.69
C GLY A 408 16.61 -51.75 14.50
N LYS A 409 15.88 -50.66 14.69
CA LYS A 409 15.20 -49.90 13.63
C LYS A 409 16.17 -48.90 12.96
N PRO A 410 16.28 -48.88 11.60
CA PRO A 410 17.11 -47.89 10.92
C PRO A 410 16.47 -46.47 11.03
N ALA A 411 17.32 -45.47 11.13
CA ALA A 411 17.01 -44.06 11.44
C ALA A 411 16.18 -43.29 10.37
N ALA A 412 15.58 -43.96 9.38
CA ALA A 412 14.98 -43.34 8.21
C ALA A 412 13.45 -43.12 8.25
N GLU A 413 12.75 -43.58 9.29
CA GLU A 413 11.28 -43.52 9.32
C GLU A 413 10.68 -42.36 10.18
N GLU A 414 11.51 -41.55 10.83
CA GLU A 414 11.03 -40.49 11.77
C GLU A 414 10.60 -39.17 11.12
N GLU A 415 10.84 -38.97 9.82
CA GLU A 415 10.45 -37.69 9.15
C GLU A 415 8.98 -37.64 8.69
N THR A 416 8.28 -38.76 8.64
CA THR A 416 6.91 -38.81 8.12
C THR A 416 5.83 -38.76 9.19
N GLU A 417 6.09 -39.16 10.41
CA GLU A 417 5.05 -39.23 11.46
C GLU A 417 4.82 -37.92 12.22
N ASN A 418 5.81 -36.99 12.24
CA ASN A 418 5.67 -35.67 12.87
C ASN A 418 5.06 -34.60 11.96
N SER A 419 4.86 -34.86 10.67
CA SER A 419 4.20 -33.91 9.77
C SER A 419 2.68 -34.03 9.76
N GLU A 420 2.11 -35.09 10.30
CA GLU A 420 0.66 -35.33 10.35
C GLU A 420 0.01 -34.90 11.68
N SER A 421 0.77 -34.60 12.74
CA SER A 421 0.21 -34.17 14.02
C SER A 421 0.17 -32.64 14.24
N GLU A 422 0.67 -31.82 13.30
CA GLU A 422 0.64 -30.34 13.33
C GLU A 422 -0.08 -29.73 12.11
N ALA A 423 -1.08 -30.42 11.56
CA ALA A 423 -1.97 -29.86 10.55
C ALA A 423 -3.20 -29.18 11.18
#